data_711d386813a3d79a54d31322b9805f49
#
_entry.id   711d386813a3d79a54d31322b9805f49
#
_cell.length_a   1.000
_cell.length_b   1.000
_cell.length_c   1.000
_cell.angle_alpha   90.00
_cell.angle_beta   90.00
_cell.angle_gamma   90.00
#
_symmetry.space_group_name_H-M   'P 1'
#
loop_
_entity.id
_entity.type
_entity.pdbx_description
1 polymer ?
#
loop_
_entity_poly.entity_id
_entity_poly.type
_entity_poly.pdbx_seq_one_letter_code
_entity_poly.pdbx_strand_id
1 'polypeptide(L)'
;MLSHLFKQEMGDKPYLQIEVDEHFSNVGVITRIEAFLNSLQHRPAVALPTDFNIEQVDIHPCHLAQTPSPNVPLYLPAMGAYTPYLAAYFKQQGADPYELPHLTDDILSLGRAETSAKEYLPFPALLGSILAERKNNQTPAQFLIPQTQGAEADGQYARVIRAVLDRRKEQNAQLVSPMLETLPEMAQNRDALFRALLAGDILYAAPADKRADISAQWDALPGWEQLHTAAREIGALPAKGRRIAAVGTPLCLTELDSGVLTALEAEGERVLRAPLSEALWFLWKDNLDDNKPSAGWLDQMRRQMQTLGNELGAQSAFAEDAETLFLIADSALPNFSGGNGRYRYAKAVELSGRTNAVLTLAPRYENTAMILDMRGLHDACRAPLFQLSLDNDWDETAWSRLRSFLYYC
;
A
#
# COMPACT_ATOMS: atom_id res chain seq x y z
N MET A 1 -1.16 8.18 15.79
CA MET A 1 -2.51 8.28 15.18
C MET A 1 -3.64 8.14 16.21
N LEU A 2 -3.66 7.16 17.11
CA LEU A 2 -4.75 6.93 18.05
C LEU A 2 -4.60 7.61 19.42
N SER A 3 -3.44 8.17 19.75
CA SER A 3 -3.16 8.68 21.11
C SER A 3 -4.10 9.80 21.57
N HIS A 4 -4.49 10.70 20.67
CA HIS A 4 -5.42 11.78 21.03
C HIS A 4 -6.86 11.29 21.17
N LEU A 5 -7.28 10.30 20.38
CA LEU A 5 -8.58 9.64 20.53
C LEU A 5 -8.63 8.89 21.87
N PHE A 6 -7.57 8.12 22.17
CA PHE A 6 -7.43 7.49 23.48
C PHE A 6 -7.51 8.49 24.62
N LYS A 7 -6.87 9.65 24.49
CA LYS A 7 -6.89 10.71 25.49
C LYS A 7 -8.29 11.28 25.71
N GLN A 8 -9.06 11.44 24.63
CA GLN A 8 -10.44 11.90 24.72
C GLN A 8 -11.34 10.86 25.40
N GLU A 9 -11.23 9.59 25.00
CA GLU A 9 -12.03 8.49 25.54
C GLU A 9 -11.68 8.15 26.99
N MET A 10 -10.40 8.27 27.35
CA MET A 10 -9.97 8.04 28.75
C MET A 10 -10.42 9.15 29.70
N GLY A 11 -10.76 10.34 29.21
CA GLY A 11 -11.18 11.46 30.03
C GLY A 11 -10.17 11.75 31.15
N ASP A 12 -10.63 11.73 32.42
CA ASP A 12 -9.79 11.95 33.61
C ASP A 12 -9.05 10.70 34.10
N LYS A 13 -9.21 9.55 33.42
CA LYS A 13 -8.48 8.33 33.78
C LYS A 13 -7.00 8.48 33.46
N PRO A 14 -6.10 8.19 34.42
CA PRO A 14 -4.68 8.23 34.16
C PRO A 14 -4.30 7.11 33.19
N TYR A 15 -3.52 7.44 32.16
CA TYR A 15 -2.92 6.46 31.30
C TYR A 15 -1.49 6.87 30.95
N LEU A 16 -0.65 5.90 30.67
CA LEU A 16 0.71 6.10 30.23
C LEU A 16 0.84 5.62 28.80
N GLN A 17 1.25 6.50 27.91
CA GLN A 17 1.66 6.15 26.56
C GLN A 17 3.17 6.01 26.51
N ILE A 18 3.65 4.86 26.06
CA ILE A 18 5.07 4.60 25.81
C ILE A 18 5.23 4.38 24.32
N GLU A 19 6.03 5.23 23.70
CA GLU A 19 6.46 5.05 22.31
C GLU A 19 7.75 4.25 22.31
N VAL A 20 7.80 3.23 21.46
CA VAL A 20 8.94 2.33 21.30
C VAL A 20 9.37 2.38 19.86
N ASP A 21 10.62 2.73 19.60
CA ASP A 21 11.24 2.79 18.28
C ASP A 21 12.63 2.11 18.33
N GLU A 22 13.38 2.17 17.24
CA GLU A 22 14.71 1.61 17.13
C GLU A 22 15.75 2.22 18.09
N HIS A 23 15.43 3.37 18.69
CA HIS A 23 16.25 4.04 19.73
C HIS A 23 15.74 3.73 21.15
N PHE A 24 14.90 2.71 21.26
CA PHE A 24 14.32 2.28 22.54
C PHE A 24 15.40 2.04 23.60
N SER A 25 15.20 2.66 24.74
CA SER A 25 16.03 2.46 25.95
C SER A 25 15.18 1.94 27.10
N ASN A 26 15.54 0.78 27.62
CA ASN A 26 14.90 0.21 28.82
C ASN A 26 14.87 1.19 29.99
N VAL A 27 15.94 1.97 30.15
CA VAL A 27 16.03 2.97 31.24
C VAL A 27 14.99 4.08 31.06
N GLY A 28 14.81 4.56 29.82
CA GLY A 28 13.80 5.59 29.53
C GLY A 28 12.36 5.11 29.78
N VAL A 29 12.06 3.85 29.49
CA VAL A 29 10.75 3.25 29.77
C VAL A 29 10.53 3.07 31.27
N ILE A 30 11.51 2.51 31.99
CA ILE A 30 11.43 2.32 33.44
C ILE A 30 11.16 3.66 34.14
N THR A 31 11.93 4.70 33.80
CA THR A 31 11.75 6.05 34.37
C THR A 31 10.36 6.61 34.10
N ARG A 32 9.79 6.41 32.92
CA ARG A 32 8.41 6.86 32.60
C ARG A 32 7.37 6.07 33.37
N ILE A 33 7.55 4.76 33.53
CA ILE A 33 6.66 3.91 34.33
C ILE A 33 6.72 4.33 35.79
N GLU A 34 7.92 4.55 36.37
CA GLU A 34 8.10 4.99 37.75
C GLU A 34 7.45 6.35 37.99
N ALA A 35 7.67 7.32 37.11
CA ALA A 35 7.04 8.63 37.20
C ALA A 35 5.50 8.54 37.13
N PHE A 36 4.97 7.67 36.28
CA PHE A 36 3.53 7.43 36.20
C PHE A 36 2.99 6.78 37.48
N LEU A 37 3.62 5.74 37.99
CA LEU A 37 3.23 5.09 39.24
C LEU A 37 3.27 6.07 40.42
N ASN A 38 4.30 6.90 40.50
CA ASN A 38 4.38 7.96 41.52
C ASN A 38 3.23 8.96 41.37
N SER A 39 2.84 9.33 40.16
CA SER A 39 1.71 10.23 39.93
C SER A 39 0.38 9.62 40.38
N LEU A 40 0.23 8.30 40.26
CA LEU A 40 -0.96 7.59 40.76
C LEU A 40 -1.06 7.58 42.30
N GLN A 41 0.08 7.43 43.00
CA GLN A 41 0.12 7.41 44.47
C GLN A 41 -0.30 8.74 45.10
N HIS A 42 -0.14 9.85 44.37
CA HIS A 42 -0.48 11.19 44.86
C HIS A 42 -1.84 11.69 44.37
N ARG A 43 -2.59 10.87 43.64
CA ARG A 43 -3.97 11.21 43.26
C ARG A 43 -4.94 10.84 44.39
N PRO A 44 -5.92 11.72 44.69
CA PRO A 44 -7.01 11.34 45.57
C PRO A 44 -7.73 10.11 44.97
N ALA A 45 -8.06 9.15 45.82
CA ALA A 45 -8.83 7.98 45.42
C ALA A 45 -10.17 8.44 44.85
N VAL A 46 -10.33 8.33 43.54
CA VAL A 46 -11.62 8.50 42.87
C VAL A 46 -12.41 7.22 43.19
N ALA A 47 -13.54 7.37 43.89
CA ALA A 47 -14.45 6.26 44.11
C ALA A 47 -14.84 5.71 42.73
N LEU A 48 -14.47 4.46 42.44
CA LEU A 48 -14.93 3.77 41.23
C LEU A 48 -16.47 3.70 41.31
N PRO A 49 -17.18 4.06 40.24
CA PRO A 49 -18.62 3.83 40.20
C PRO A 49 -18.87 2.34 40.43
N THR A 50 -19.72 2.01 41.39
CA THR A 50 -20.09 0.62 41.72
C THR A 50 -20.93 -0.05 40.64
N ASP A 51 -21.50 0.75 39.74
CA ASP A 51 -22.24 0.28 38.55
C ASP A 51 -21.42 0.55 37.32
N PHE A 52 -20.59 -0.43 36.95
CA PHE A 52 -20.11 -0.54 35.54
C PHE A 52 -21.31 -0.98 34.69
N ASN A 53 -22.17 -0.05 34.37
CA ASN A 53 -22.90 -0.16 33.12
C ASN A 53 -21.85 0.05 32.02
N ILE A 54 -21.36 -1.01 31.41
CA ILE A 54 -20.76 -0.94 30.11
C ILE A 54 -21.97 -0.58 29.21
N GLU A 55 -22.37 0.69 29.22
CA GLU A 55 -23.11 1.24 28.11
C GLU A 55 -22.26 0.84 26.91
N GLN A 56 -22.84 0.01 26.08
CA GLN A 56 -22.32 -0.36 24.80
C GLN A 56 -21.86 0.96 24.18
N VAL A 57 -20.53 1.22 24.20
CA VAL A 57 -19.99 2.40 23.57
C VAL A 57 -20.46 2.23 22.15
N ASP A 58 -21.46 3.01 21.77
CA ASP A 58 -21.86 3.14 20.39
C ASP A 58 -20.64 3.71 19.70
N ILE A 59 -19.74 2.80 19.34
CA ILE A 59 -18.73 3.08 18.34
C ILE A 59 -19.60 3.40 17.15
N HIS A 60 -19.88 4.69 16.96
CA HIS A 60 -20.63 5.16 15.81
C HIS A 60 -20.03 4.42 14.62
N PRO A 61 -20.76 3.46 14.02
CA PRO A 61 -20.18 2.69 12.95
C PRO A 61 -19.77 3.75 11.93
N CYS A 62 -18.46 3.87 11.72
CA CYS A 62 -17.95 4.75 10.70
C CYS A 62 -18.55 4.19 9.41
N HIS A 63 -19.63 4.81 8.91
CA HIS A 63 -20.37 4.34 7.75
C HIS A 63 -19.47 4.53 6.52
N LEU A 64 -18.56 3.58 6.33
CA LEU A 64 -17.74 3.48 5.15
C LEU A 64 -18.54 2.68 4.11
N ALA A 65 -18.82 3.32 2.98
CA ALA A 65 -19.45 2.61 1.87
C ALA A 65 -18.50 1.52 1.36
N GLN A 66 -19.04 0.36 1.03
CA GLN A 66 -18.24 -0.74 0.47
C GLN A 66 -18.18 -0.65 -1.06
N THR A 67 -19.19 -0.04 -1.68
CA THR A 67 -19.29 0.13 -3.13
C THR A 67 -19.60 1.58 -3.47
N PRO A 68 -19.12 2.10 -4.62
CA PRO A 68 -19.45 3.44 -5.07
C PRO A 68 -20.94 3.61 -5.33
N SER A 69 -21.47 4.78 -5.01
CA SER A 69 -22.82 5.20 -5.42
C SER A 69 -22.80 5.70 -6.86
N PRO A 70 -23.78 5.35 -7.69
CA PRO A 70 -23.85 5.84 -9.07
C PRO A 70 -24.09 7.36 -9.10
N ASN A 71 -23.63 8.00 -10.18
CA ASN A 71 -23.81 9.43 -10.45
C ASN A 71 -23.19 10.40 -9.42
N VAL A 72 -22.27 9.93 -8.59
CA VAL A 72 -21.44 10.75 -7.71
C VAL A 72 -19.98 10.56 -8.11
N PRO A 73 -19.21 11.63 -8.36
CA PRO A 73 -17.80 11.53 -8.70
C PRO A 73 -17.03 10.63 -7.72
N LEU A 74 -16.27 9.66 -8.24
CA LEU A 74 -15.44 8.73 -7.47
C LEU A 74 -13.96 9.07 -7.70
N TYR A 75 -13.30 9.58 -6.69
CA TYR A 75 -11.88 9.88 -6.76
C TYR A 75 -11.05 8.68 -6.33
N LEU A 76 -10.13 8.27 -7.20
CA LEU A 76 -9.18 7.17 -6.99
C LEU A 76 -7.83 7.75 -6.57
N PRO A 77 -7.08 7.09 -5.67
CA PRO A 77 -5.68 7.45 -5.44
C PRO A 77 -4.88 7.43 -6.73
N ALA A 78 -3.93 8.36 -6.87
CA ALA A 78 -2.96 8.30 -7.94
C ALA A 78 -2.07 7.06 -7.74
N MET A 79 -2.12 6.13 -8.67
CA MET A 79 -1.38 4.86 -8.66
C MET A 79 -0.60 4.65 -9.97
N GLY A 80 -0.21 5.73 -10.62
CA GLY A 80 0.56 5.69 -11.87
C GLY A 80 -0.13 4.87 -12.96
N ALA A 81 0.55 3.87 -13.52
CA ALA A 81 0.04 3.07 -14.62
C ALA A 81 -1.25 2.28 -14.30
N TYR A 82 -1.63 2.10 -13.04
CA TYR A 82 -2.87 1.39 -12.68
C TYR A 82 -4.11 2.28 -12.75
N THR A 83 -4.00 3.58 -12.43
CA THR A 83 -5.16 4.47 -12.28
C THR A 83 -6.09 4.49 -13.49
N PRO A 84 -5.61 4.60 -14.75
CA PRO A 84 -6.50 4.64 -15.92
C PRO A 84 -7.37 3.39 -16.06
N TYR A 85 -6.82 2.21 -15.76
CA TYR A 85 -7.53 0.94 -15.92
C TYR A 85 -8.45 0.64 -14.75
N LEU A 86 -8.09 1.02 -13.53
CA LEU A 86 -8.99 1.00 -12.40
C LEU A 86 -10.16 1.98 -12.62
N ALA A 87 -9.90 3.16 -13.16
CA ALA A 87 -10.95 4.10 -13.55
C ALA A 87 -11.88 3.48 -14.61
N ALA A 88 -11.33 2.87 -15.64
CA ALA A 88 -12.13 2.20 -16.68
C ALA A 88 -12.97 1.05 -16.09
N TYR A 89 -12.41 0.27 -15.15
CA TYR A 89 -13.15 -0.75 -14.40
C TYR A 89 -14.32 -0.14 -13.64
N PHE A 90 -14.11 0.89 -12.82
CA PHE A 90 -15.18 1.53 -12.06
C PHE A 90 -16.23 2.19 -12.95
N LYS A 91 -15.82 2.74 -14.09
CA LYS A 91 -16.75 3.29 -15.08
C LYS A 91 -17.68 2.22 -15.66
N GLN A 92 -17.17 1.01 -15.92
CA GLN A 92 -18.00 -0.13 -16.33
C GLN A 92 -18.98 -0.58 -15.24
N GLN A 93 -18.70 -0.27 -13.98
CA GLN A 93 -19.61 -0.51 -12.84
C GLN A 93 -20.61 0.64 -12.62
N GLY A 94 -20.66 1.63 -13.50
CA GLY A 94 -21.57 2.77 -13.42
C GLY A 94 -21.10 3.91 -12.50
N ALA A 95 -19.88 3.89 -12.03
CA ALA A 95 -19.26 5.01 -11.32
C ALA A 95 -18.76 6.09 -12.30
N ASP A 96 -18.52 7.30 -11.79
CA ASP A 96 -17.91 8.42 -12.51
C ASP A 96 -16.51 8.69 -11.93
N PRO A 97 -15.46 7.96 -12.40
CA PRO A 97 -14.14 7.95 -11.79
C PRO A 97 -13.26 9.11 -12.23
N TYR A 98 -12.55 9.69 -11.27
CA TYR A 98 -11.51 10.70 -11.41
C TYR A 98 -10.27 10.28 -10.63
N GLU A 99 -9.12 10.79 -11.01
CA GLU A 99 -7.89 10.61 -10.25
C GLU A 99 -7.72 11.75 -9.25
N LEU A 100 -7.29 11.43 -8.03
CA LEU A 100 -6.90 12.43 -7.04
C LEU A 100 -5.67 13.20 -7.52
N PRO A 101 -5.49 14.46 -7.09
CA PRO A 101 -4.28 15.22 -7.39
C PRO A 101 -3.01 14.45 -6.99
N HIS A 102 -2.02 14.46 -7.87
CA HIS A 102 -0.69 13.91 -7.60
C HIS A 102 -0.03 14.63 -6.41
N LEU A 103 0.80 13.87 -5.68
CA LEU A 103 1.48 14.41 -4.52
C LEU A 103 2.42 15.55 -4.88
N THR A 104 2.26 16.69 -4.17
CA THR A 104 3.17 17.82 -4.15
C THR A 104 3.48 18.19 -2.71
N ASP A 105 4.50 19.02 -2.47
CA ASP A 105 4.83 19.49 -1.11
C ASP A 105 3.67 20.22 -0.46
N ASP A 106 2.91 21.01 -1.22
CA ASP A 106 1.72 21.73 -0.74
C ASP A 106 0.61 20.73 -0.31
N ILE A 107 0.37 19.71 -1.13
CA ILE A 107 -0.62 18.66 -0.82
C ILE A 107 -0.20 17.88 0.41
N LEU A 108 1.07 17.48 0.49
CA LEU A 108 1.59 16.78 1.66
C LEU A 108 1.48 17.62 2.93
N SER A 109 1.78 18.92 2.81
CA SER A 109 1.65 19.89 3.92
C SER A 109 0.20 20.00 4.41
N LEU A 110 -0.80 19.98 3.51
CA LEU A 110 -2.22 19.94 3.88
C LEU A 110 -2.56 18.69 4.70
N GLY A 111 -2.06 17.53 4.29
CA GLY A 111 -2.27 16.29 5.04
C GLY A 111 -1.56 16.29 6.39
N ARG A 112 -0.31 16.71 6.42
CA ARG A 112 0.49 16.80 7.65
C ARG A 112 -0.08 17.76 8.69
N ALA A 113 -0.75 18.84 8.26
CA ALA A 113 -1.43 19.78 9.17
C ALA A 113 -2.56 19.13 9.99
N GLU A 114 -3.12 18.03 9.53
CA GLU A 114 -4.22 17.30 10.18
C GLU A 114 -3.76 16.02 10.89
N THR A 115 -2.46 15.73 10.86
CA THR A 115 -1.87 14.50 11.39
C THR A 115 -0.90 14.80 12.53
N SER A 116 -0.48 13.78 13.28
CA SER A 116 0.67 13.86 14.18
C SER A 116 1.95 13.60 13.37
N ALA A 117 3.11 13.86 13.94
CA ALA A 117 4.39 13.83 13.21
C ALA A 117 4.91 12.42 12.87
N LYS A 118 4.17 11.34 13.15
CA LYS A 118 4.64 9.96 13.05
C LYS A 118 3.75 9.04 12.21
N GLU A 119 2.84 9.60 11.45
CA GLU A 119 2.07 8.81 10.49
C GLU A 119 2.91 8.45 9.28
N TYR A 120 2.71 7.24 8.75
CA TYR A 120 3.36 6.78 7.55
C TYR A 120 2.99 7.65 6.35
N LEU A 121 3.96 7.97 5.51
CA LEU A 121 3.81 8.86 4.36
C LEU A 121 2.54 8.65 3.51
N PRO A 122 2.07 7.41 3.24
CA PRO A 122 0.82 7.22 2.49
C PRO A 122 -0.40 7.87 3.12
N PHE A 123 -0.48 7.94 4.45
CA PHE A 123 -1.63 8.53 5.14
C PHE A 123 -1.75 10.04 4.93
N PRO A 124 -0.75 10.89 5.29
CA PRO A 124 -0.82 12.33 5.03
C PRO A 124 -0.86 12.64 3.52
N ALA A 125 -0.27 11.83 2.65
CA ALA A 125 -0.37 12.01 1.21
C ALA A 125 -1.81 11.84 0.72
N LEU A 126 -2.48 10.73 1.05
CA LEU A 126 -3.88 10.49 0.69
C LEU A 126 -4.81 11.53 1.29
N LEU A 127 -4.66 11.85 2.57
CA LEU A 127 -5.47 12.87 3.24
C LEU A 127 -5.28 14.24 2.58
N GLY A 128 -4.04 14.61 2.27
CA GLY A 128 -3.71 15.87 1.61
C GLY A 128 -4.36 15.97 0.23
N SER A 129 -4.29 14.92 -0.58
CA SER A 129 -4.93 14.87 -1.91
C SER A 129 -6.46 15.01 -1.81
N ILE A 130 -7.09 14.36 -0.83
CA ILE A 130 -8.53 14.52 -0.57
C ILE A 130 -8.85 15.95 -0.17
N LEU A 131 -8.08 16.55 0.76
CA LEU A 131 -8.31 17.92 1.22
C LEU A 131 -8.07 18.96 0.12
N ALA A 132 -7.09 18.73 -0.76
CA ALA A 132 -6.84 19.59 -1.93
C ALA A 132 -8.02 19.53 -2.90
N GLU A 133 -8.56 18.34 -3.18
CA GLU A 133 -9.76 18.21 -4.01
C GLU A 133 -10.97 18.87 -3.35
N ARG A 134 -11.19 18.68 -2.05
CA ARG A 134 -12.30 19.31 -1.32
C ARG A 134 -12.19 20.83 -1.28
N LYS A 135 -10.99 21.39 -1.23
CA LYS A 135 -10.77 22.83 -1.29
C LYS A 135 -11.22 23.43 -2.64
N ASN A 136 -11.02 22.67 -3.72
CA ASN A 136 -11.33 23.11 -5.08
C ASN A 136 -12.79 22.80 -5.47
N ASN A 137 -13.37 21.74 -4.92
CA ASN A 137 -14.69 21.26 -5.31
C ASN A 137 -15.51 20.83 -4.09
N GLN A 138 -16.56 21.56 -3.76
CA GLN A 138 -17.46 21.34 -2.63
C GLN A 138 -18.69 20.49 -2.98
N THR A 139 -18.84 20.05 -4.24
CA THR A 139 -19.95 19.17 -4.63
C THR A 139 -19.84 17.79 -3.96
N PRO A 140 -20.93 17.01 -3.88
CA PRO A 140 -20.83 15.65 -3.38
C PRO A 140 -19.80 14.83 -4.15
N ALA A 141 -18.93 14.15 -3.42
CA ALA A 141 -17.84 13.35 -3.97
C ALA A 141 -17.59 12.11 -3.12
N GLN A 142 -17.07 11.06 -3.75
CA GLN A 142 -16.65 9.82 -3.11
C GLN A 142 -15.14 9.63 -3.29
N PHE A 143 -14.48 9.08 -2.27
CA PHE A 143 -13.04 8.83 -2.27
C PHE A 143 -12.77 7.36 -1.98
N LEU A 144 -12.07 6.67 -2.89
CA LEU A 144 -11.72 5.26 -2.74
C LEU A 144 -10.49 5.12 -1.84
N ILE A 145 -10.68 4.56 -0.67
CA ILE A 145 -9.61 4.26 0.29
C ILE A 145 -9.80 2.82 0.79
N PRO A 146 -9.28 1.81 0.07
CA PRO A 146 -9.39 0.42 0.48
C PRO A 146 -8.80 0.18 1.87
N GLN A 147 -9.33 -0.80 2.57
CA GLN A 147 -8.86 -1.26 3.88
C GLN A 147 -8.20 -2.63 3.76
N THR A 148 -7.31 -2.95 4.68
CA THR A 148 -6.79 -4.31 4.90
C THR A 148 -7.05 -4.75 6.33
N GLN A 149 -7.06 -6.06 6.55
CA GLN A 149 -7.05 -6.66 7.88
C GLN A 149 -5.60 -6.78 8.40
N GLY A 150 -5.47 -6.93 9.72
CA GLY A 150 -4.20 -7.27 10.33
C GLY A 150 -3.44 -6.09 10.93
N ALA A 151 -2.12 -6.23 10.96
CA ALA A 151 -1.25 -5.36 11.76
C ALA A 151 -0.85 -4.04 11.05
N GLU A 152 -1.21 -3.86 9.80
CA GLU A 152 -0.81 -2.66 9.04
C GLU A 152 -1.73 -1.47 9.33
N ALA A 153 -1.14 -0.28 9.39
CA ALA A 153 -1.87 0.96 9.74
C ALA A 153 -2.85 1.40 8.65
N ASP A 154 -2.65 0.98 7.41
CA ASP A 154 -3.50 1.32 6.26
C ASP A 154 -4.94 0.81 6.42
N GLY A 155 -5.16 -0.28 7.15
CA GLY A 155 -6.49 -0.74 7.55
C GLY A 155 -7.31 0.27 8.36
N GLN A 156 -6.68 1.31 8.92
CA GLN A 156 -7.34 2.37 9.69
C GLN A 156 -7.45 3.70 8.92
N TYR A 157 -6.81 3.85 7.77
CA TYR A 157 -6.75 5.13 7.05
C TYR A 157 -8.14 5.72 6.78
N ALA A 158 -9.06 4.93 6.24
CA ALA A 158 -10.40 5.41 5.93
C ALA A 158 -11.14 5.95 7.16
N ARG A 159 -11.01 5.27 8.31
CA ARG A 159 -11.65 5.69 9.56
C ARG A 159 -11.09 7.01 10.08
N VAL A 160 -9.77 7.16 10.05
CA VAL A 160 -9.12 8.38 10.52
C VAL A 160 -9.37 9.53 9.54
N ILE A 161 -9.35 9.29 8.23
CA ILE A 161 -9.75 10.29 7.23
C ILE A 161 -11.19 10.73 7.46
N ARG A 162 -12.13 9.81 7.71
CA ARG A 162 -13.52 10.16 8.04
C ARG A 162 -13.60 11.08 9.25
N ALA A 163 -12.87 10.75 10.33
CA ALA A 163 -12.86 11.59 11.53
C ALA A 163 -12.31 13.01 11.26
N VAL A 164 -11.29 13.13 10.42
CA VAL A 164 -10.77 14.43 9.98
C VAL A 164 -11.82 15.21 9.18
N LEU A 165 -12.45 14.56 8.20
CA LEU A 165 -13.48 15.19 7.37
C LEU A 165 -14.70 15.62 8.21
N ASP A 166 -15.11 14.85 9.21
CA ASP A 166 -16.20 15.21 10.14
C ASP A 166 -15.85 16.43 10.99
N ARG A 167 -14.63 16.46 11.56
CA ARG A 167 -14.12 17.62 12.30
C ARG A 167 -14.09 18.89 11.45
N ARG A 168 -13.78 18.75 10.17
CA ARG A 168 -13.77 19.84 9.18
C ARG A 168 -15.16 20.15 8.61
N LYS A 169 -16.20 19.40 9.00
CA LYS A 169 -17.58 19.55 8.53
C LYS A 169 -17.74 19.32 7.01
N GLU A 170 -16.92 18.44 6.44
CA GLU A 170 -16.95 18.04 5.02
C GLU A 170 -18.06 17.00 4.78
N GLN A 171 -19.33 17.44 4.90
CA GLN A 171 -20.49 16.53 4.84
C GLN A 171 -20.73 15.93 3.45
N ASN A 172 -20.25 16.58 2.39
CA ASN A 172 -20.38 16.14 1.00
C ASN A 172 -19.27 15.16 0.56
N ALA A 173 -18.37 14.77 1.47
CA ALA A 173 -17.30 13.83 1.21
C ALA A 173 -17.67 12.45 1.78
N GLN A 174 -17.86 11.46 0.92
CA GLN A 174 -18.11 10.07 1.30
C GLN A 174 -16.84 9.24 1.07
N LEU A 175 -16.56 8.30 1.97
CA LEU A 175 -15.47 7.33 1.76
C LEU A 175 -16.05 6.02 1.26
N VAL A 176 -15.45 5.49 0.19
CA VAL A 176 -15.68 4.14 -0.32
C VAL A 176 -14.48 3.30 0.09
N SER A 177 -14.71 2.34 0.97
CA SER A 177 -13.62 1.65 1.66
C SER A 177 -13.85 0.14 1.69
N PRO A 178 -13.73 -0.54 0.54
CA PRO A 178 -13.83 -1.99 0.47
C PRO A 178 -12.64 -2.65 1.17
N MET A 179 -12.87 -3.84 1.74
CA MET A 179 -11.81 -4.69 2.23
C MET A 179 -11.06 -5.32 1.06
N LEU A 180 -9.73 -5.17 1.01
CA LEU A 180 -8.91 -5.75 -0.07
C LEU A 180 -9.00 -7.27 -0.11
N GLU A 181 -9.07 -7.93 1.05
CA GLU A 181 -9.14 -9.38 1.20
C GLU A 181 -10.39 -10.00 0.56
N THR A 182 -11.50 -9.25 0.50
CA THR A 182 -12.77 -9.72 -0.06
C THR A 182 -13.17 -8.98 -1.33
N LEU A 183 -12.32 -8.11 -1.84
CA LEU A 183 -12.60 -7.26 -2.99
C LEU A 183 -13.14 -8.02 -4.23
N PRO A 184 -12.61 -9.20 -4.62
CA PRO A 184 -13.14 -9.93 -5.77
C PRO A 184 -14.57 -10.43 -5.60
N GLU A 185 -14.98 -10.74 -4.37
CA GLU A 185 -16.36 -11.20 -4.10
C GLU A 185 -17.37 -10.04 -4.13
N MET A 186 -16.89 -8.82 -3.87
CA MET A 186 -17.69 -7.60 -3.97
C MET A 186 -17.73 -7.04 -5.39
N ALA A 187 -16.77 -7.42 -6.24
CA ALA A 187 -16.66 -6.95 -7.61
C ALA A 187 -17.75 -7.56 -8.49
N GLN A 188 -18.57 -6.73 -9.16
CA GLN A 188 -19.57 -7.21 -10.12
C GLN A 188 -18.93 -8.02 -11.26
N ASN A 189 -17.69 -7.66 -11.64
CA ASN A 189 -16.88 -8.37 -12.62
C ASN A 189 -15.42 -8.47 -12.14
N ARG A 190 -15.13 -9.54 -11.40
CA ARG A 190 -13.80 -9.77 -10.83
C ARG A 190 -12.72 -10.01 -11.89
N ASP A 191 -13.07 -10.56 -13.05
CA ASP A 191 -12.12 -10.74 -14.15
C ASP A 191 -11.72 -9.39 -14.77
N ALA A 192 -12.65 -8.46 -14.88
CA ALA A 192 -12.36 -7.10 -15.32
C ALA A 192 -11.49 -6.34 -14.33
N LEU A 193 -11.75 -6.49 -13.02
CA LEU A 193 -10.89 -5.95 -11.97
C LEU A 193 -9.46 -6.50 -12.09
N PHE A 194 -9.32 -7.81 -12.24
CA PHE A 194 -8.00 -8.44 -12.33
C PHE A 194 -7.25 -8.00 -13.60
N ARG A 195 -7.93 -7.86 -14.74
CA ARG A 195 -7.34 -7.31 -15.97
C ARG A 195 -6.90 -5.85 -15.82
N ALA A 196 -7.63 -5.04 -15.05
CA ALA A 196 -7.22 -3.66 -14.75
C ALA A 196 -5.89 -3.62 -13.99
N LEU A 197 -5.71 -4.52 -13.02
CA LEU A 197 -4.45 -4.67 -12.28
C LEU A 197 -3.32 -5.16 -13.18
N LEU A 198 -3.56 -6.21 -13.96
CA LEU A 198 -2.57 -6.75 -14.91
C LEU A 198 -2.13 -5.72 -15.96
N ALA A 199 -3.04 -4.85 -16.41
CA ALA A 199 -2.68 -3.79 -17.37
C ALA A 199 -1.60 -2.86 -16.79
N GLY A 200 -1.74 -2.44 -15.54
CA GLY A 200 -0.71 -1.66 -14.84
C GLY A 200 0.62 -2.41 -14.70
N ASP A 201 0.55 -3.69 -14.30
CA ASP A 201 1.75 -4.54 -14.16
C ASP A 201 2.51 -4.70 -15.49
N ILE A 202 1.79 -4.95 -16.60
CA ILE A 202 2.38 -5.10 -17.94
C ILE A 202 3.00 -3.78 -18.40
N LEU A 203 2.34 -2.63 -18.17
CA LEU A 203 2.94 -1.34 -18.51
C LEU A 203 4.20 -1.06 -17.70
N TYR A 204 4.25 -1.42 -16.43
CA TYR A 204 5.47 -1.27 -15.65
C TYR A 204 6.59 -2.25 -16.07
N ALA A 205 6.26 -3.37 -16.70
CA ALA A 205 7.26 -4.24 -17.32
C ALA A 205 7.85 -3.64 -18.60
N ALA A 206 7.14 -2.71 -19.25
CA ALA A 206 7.63 -2.03 -20.45
C ALA A 206 8.64 -0.91 -20.09
N PRO A 207 9.65 -0.65 -20.94
CA PRO A 207 10.48 0.54 -20.85
C PRO A 207 9.62 1.81 -20.80
N ALA A 208 10.03 2.81 -20.01
CA ALA A 208 9.23 4.01 -19.76
C ALA A 208 8.84 4.75 -21.06
N ASP A 209 9.76 4.81 -22.03
CA ASP A 209 9.54 5.44 -23.35
C ASP A 209 8.56 4.68 -24.27
N LYS A 210 8.19 3.45 -23.93
CA LYS A 210 7.26 2.61 -24.70
C LYS A 210 5.87 2.51 -24.09
N ARG A 211 5.70 2.90 -22.84
CA ARG A 211 4.42 2.73 -22.12
C ARG A 211 3.25 3.43 -22.82
N ALA A 212 3.47 4.66 -23.31
CA ALA A 212 2.45 5.43 -24.00
C ALA A 212 2.04 4.77 -25.33
N ASP A 213 3.01 4.28 -26.10
CA ASP A 213 2.75 3.62 -27.39
C ASP A 213 1.97 2.31 -27.21
N ILE A 214 2.30 1.55 -26.15
CA ILE A 214 1.63 0.28 -25.85
C ILE A 214 0.19 0.56 -25.37
N SER A 215 0.01 1.47 -24.44
CA SER A 215 -1.31 1.81 -23.90
C SER A 215 -2.25 2.41 -24.94
N ALA A 216 -1.71 3.14 -25.93
CA ALA A 216 -2.50 3.69 -27.03
C ALA A 216 -3.12 2.62 -27.96
N GLN A 217 -2.63 1.38 -27.92
CA GLN A 217 -3.17 0.25 -28.69
C GLN A 217 -4.27 -0.50 -27.95
N TRP A 218 -4.55 -0.13 -26.70
CA TRP A 218 -5.51 -0.82 -25.85
C TRP A 218 -6.88 -0.12 -25.85
N ASP A 219 -7.91 -0.91 -25.65
CA ASP A 219 -9.20 -0.38 -25.22
C ASP A 219 -9.06 0.25 -23.82
N ALA A 220 -10.04 1.04 -23.41
CA ALA A 220 -10.02 1.68 -22.08
C ALA A 220 -9.75 0.68 -20.95
N LEU A 221 -10.26 -0.55 -21.09
CA LEU A 221 -9.91 -1.70 -20.26
C LEU A 221 -9.53 -2.87 -21.18
N PRO A 222 -8.24 -3.23 -21.29
CA PRO A 222 -7.78 -4.22 -22.25
C PRO A 222 -8.37 -5.61 -22.01
N GLY A 223 -8.65 -6.32 -23.12
CA GLY A 223 -9.01 -7.73 -23.10
C GLY A 223 -7.78 -8.63 -22.90
N TRP A 224 -8.01 -9.91 -22.63
CA TRP A 224 -6.92 -10.89 -22.46
C TRP A 224 -5.96 -10.94 -23.66
N GLU A 225 -6.49 -10.91 -24.89
CA GLU A 225 -5.70 -10.93 -26.11
C GLU A 225 -4.76 -9.72 -26.21
N GLN A 226 -5.24 -8.51 -25.88
CA GLN A 226 -4.43 -7.30 -25.87
C GLN A 226 -3.32 -7.37 -24.82
N LEU A 227 -3.62 -7.89 -23.62
CA LEU A 227 -2.61 -8.09 -22.56
C LEU A 227 -1.53 -9.08 -22.99
N HIS A 228 -1.90 -10.22 -23.57
CA HIS A 228 -0.95 -11.23 -24.09
C HIS A 228 -0.13 -10.70 -25.26
N THR A 229 -0.74 -9.94 -26.18
CA THR A 229 -0.02 -9.33 -27.31
C THR A 229 1.03 -8.35 -26.79
N ALA A 230 0.65 -7.45 -25.89
CA ALA A 230 1.59 -6.50 -25.30
C ALA A 230 2.71 -7.21 -24.51
N ALA A 231 2.38 -8.25 -23.76
CA ALA A 231 3.39 -9.02 -23.02
C ALA A 231 4.44 -9.64 -23.97
N ARG A 232 4.02 -10.22 -25.10
CA ARG A 232 4.94 -10.74 -26.14
C ARG A 232 5.79 -9.65 -26.78
N GLU A 233 5.19 -8.50 -27.11
CA GLU A 233 5.90 -7.36 -27.68
C GLU A 233 6.97 -6.82 -26.73
N ILE A 234 6.62 -6.65 -25.45
CA ILE A 234 7.55 -6.21 -24.40
C ILE A 234 8.65 -7.25 -24.19
N GLY A 235 8.30 -8.55 -24.15
CA GLY A 235 9.26 -9.65 -23.99
C GLY A 235 10.26 -9.76 -25.13
N ALA A 236 9.88 -9.34 -26.34
CA ALA A 236 10.77 -9.30 -27.52
C ALA A 236 11.76 -8.11 -27.49
N LEU A 237 11.56 -7.12 -26.62
CA LEU A 237 12.45 -5.98 -26.49
C LEU A 237 13.81 -6.42 -25.90
N PRO A 238 14.93 -5.84 -26.39
CA PRO A 238 16.24 -6.20 -25.87
C PRO A 238 16.37 -5.85 -24.38
N ALA A 239 16.85 -6.80 -23.61
CA ALA A 239 17.13 -6.64 -22.19
C ALA A 239 18.43 -5.83 -22.00
N LYS A 240 18.32 -4.52 -21.87
CA LYS A 240 19.45 -3.62 -21.59
C LYS A 240 19.40 -3.15 -20.12
N GLY A 241 20.54 -2.79 -19.58
CA GLY A 241 20.69 -2.32 -18.19
C GLY A 241 20.69 -3.45 -17.16
N ARG A 242 21.08 -3.09 -15.93
CA ARG A 242 21.00 -4.00 -14.78
C ARG A 242 19.54 -4.17 -14.37
N ARG A 243 19.19 -5.36 -13.93
CA ARG A 243 17.86 -5.64 -13.38
C ARG A 243 17.84 -5.31 -11.90
N ILE A 244 16.99 -4.39 -11.52
CA ILE A 244 16.80 -3.93 -10.15
C ILE A 244 15.37 -4.29 -9.74
N ALA A 245 15.22 -5.16 -8.74
CA ALA A 245 13.92 -5.45 -8.16
C ALA A 245 13.46 -4.29 -7.28
N ALA A 246 12.19 -3.90 -7.37
CA ALA A 246 11.57 -2.93 -6.48
C ALA A 246 10.37 -3.60 -5.79
N VAL A 247 10.43 -3.73 -4.46
CA VAL A 247 9.41 -4.40 -3.64
C VAL A 247 8.98 -3.45 -2.52
N GLY A 248 7.68 -3.23 -2.37
CA GLY A 248 7.17 -2.29 -1.37
C GLY A 248 5.66 -2.29 -1.28
N THR A 249 5.09 -1.32 -0.57
CA THR A 249 3.65 -1.08 -0.63
C THR A 249 3.27 -0.49 -2.00
N PRO A 250 2.05 -0.73 -2.50
CA PRO A 250 1.66 -0.27 -3.83
C PRO A 250 1.90 1.21 -4.08
N LEU A 251 1.50 2.09 -3.16
CA LEU A 251 1.71 3.54 -3.30
C LEU A 251 3.20 3.92 -3.29
N CYS A 252 4.04 3.19 -2.55
CA CYS A 252 5.49 3.43 -2.55
C CYS A 252 6.17 2.94 -3.84
N LEU A 253 5.53 2.07 -4.61
CA LEU A 253 6.02 1.61 -5.91
C LEU A 253 5.55 2.46 -7.09
N THR A 254 4.61 3.39 -6.87
CA THR A 254 3.96 4.15 -7.93
C THR A 254 4.08 5.66 -7.75
N GLU A 255 3.53 6.21 -6.69
CA GLU A 255 3.39 7.66 -6.49
C GLU A 255 4.35 8.24 -5.44
N LEU A 256 4.68 7.44 -4.41
CA LEU A 256 5.42 7.94 -3.25
C LEU A 256 6.91 7.60 -3.27
N ASP A 257 7.45 7.12 -4.39
CA ASP A 257 8.86 6.76 -4.54
C ASP A 257 9.79 7.98 -4.69
N SER A 258 9.25 9.19 -4.60
CA SER A 258 9.98 10.46 -4.84
C SER A 258 10.70 10.50 -6.20
N GLY A 259 10.15 9.79 -7.20
CA GLY A 259 10.71 9.71 -8.54
C GLY A 259 11.97 8.82 -8.66
N VAL A 260 12.34 8.10 -7.61
CA VAL A 260 13.55 7.26 -7.59
C VAL A 260 13.50 6.18 -8.67
N LEU A 261 12.39 5.44 -8.77
CA LEU A 261 12.28 4.36 -9.75
C LEU A 261 12.28 4.89 -11.18
N THR A 262 11.62 6.02 -11.41
CA THR A 262 11.63 6.68 -12.74
C THR A 262 13.01 7.21 -13.11
N ALA A 263 13.75 7.77 -12.16
CA ALA A 263 15.12 8.23 -12.41
C ALA A 263 16.08 7.08 -12.72
N LEU A 264 15.97 5.95 -12.03
CA LEU A 264 16.74 4.74 -12.36
C LEU A 264 16.43 4.23 -13.78
N GLU A 265 15.17 4.23 -14.18
CA GLU A 265 14.77 3.88 -15.56
C GLU A 265 15.37 4.87 -16.58
N ALA A 266 15.39 6.17 -16.28
CA ALA A 266 15.99 7.20 -17.13
C ALA A 266 17.53 7.07 -17.22
N GLU A 267 18.19 6.56 -16.18
CA GLU A 267 19.61 6.22 -16.17
C GLU A 267 19.92 4.91 -16.95
N GLY A 268 18.89 4.24 -17.50
CA GLY A 268 19.04 3.02 -18.29
C GLY A 268 18.97 1.74 -17.47
N GLU A 269 18.65 1.81 -16.20
CA GLU A 269 18.43 0.63 -15.37
C GLU A 269 17.04 0.03 -15.67
N ARG A 270 16.92 -1.26 -15.43
CA ARG A 270 15.66 -1.97 -15.59
C ARG A 270 15.05 -2.23 -14.24
N VAL A 271 13.98 -1.51 -13.94
CA VAL A 271 13.25 -1.65 -12.68
C VAL A 271 12.14 -2.68 -12.82
N LEU A 272 12.26 -3.81 -12.11
CA LEU A 272 11.24 -4.84 -11.99
C LEU A 272 10.40 -4.56 -10.74
N ARG A 273 9.30 -3.83 -10.91
CA ARG A 273 8.37 -3.54 -9.81
C ARG A 273 7.56 -4.78 -9.46
N ALA A 274 7.46 -5.11 -8.17
CA ALA A 274 6.58 -6.18 -7.68
C ALA A 274 5.15 -5.97 -8.17
N PRO A 275 4.54 -6.96 -8.88
CA PRO A 275 3.24 -6.78 -9.51
C PRO A 275 2.12 -6.65 -8.48
N LEU A 276 1.23 -5.67 -8.67
CA LEU A 276 0.08 -5.46 -7.78
C LEU A 276 -0.95 -6.58 -7.91
N SER A 277 -1.16 -7.10 -9.12
CA SER A 277 -2.08 -8.23 -9.32
C SER A 277 -1.62 -9.49 -8.59
N GLU A 278 -0.30 -9.76 -8.57
CA GLU A 278 0.28 -10.90 -7.85
C GLU A 278 0.19 -10.68 -6.33
N ALA A 279 0.44 -9.46 -5.86
CA ALA A 279 0.33 -9.12 -4.44
C ALA A 279 -1.10 -9.31 -3.93
N LEU A 280 -2.10 -8.85 -4.68
CA LEU A 280 -3.52 -9.03 -4.32
C LEU A 280 -3.95 -10.49 -4.47
N TRP A 281 -3.50 -11.20 -5.51
CA TRP A 281 -3.75 -12.63 -5.63
C TRP A 281 -3.21 -13.41 -4.44
N PHE A 282 -1.99 -13.09 -3.98
CA PHE A 282 -1.39 -13.67 -2.79
C PHE A 282 -2.25 -13.37 -1.55
N LEU A 283 -2.65 -12.10 -1.35
CA LEU A 283 -3.51 -11.69 -0.26
C LEU A 283 -4.84 -12.45 -0.25
N TRP A 284 -5.49 -12.59 -1.41
CA TRP A 284 -6.77 -13.29 -1.53
C TRP A 284 -6.65 -14.78 -1.22
N LYS A 285 -5.55 -15.40 -1.61
CA LYS A 285 -5.30 -16.81 -1.33
C LYS A 285 -4.91 -17.05 0.14
N ASP A 286 -4.14 -16.12 0.73
CA ASP A 286 -3.68 -16.17 2.13
C ASP A 286 -4.80 -15.81 3.12
N ASN A 287 -5.90 -15.25 2.63
CA ASN A 287 -7.05 -14.87 3.46
C ASN A 287 -7.66 -16.09 4.14
N LEU A 288 -7.80 -16.00 5.47
CA LEU A 288 -8.38 -17.06 6.31
C LEU A 288 -9.92 -17.02 6.40
N ASP A 289 -10.54 -15.93 5.90
CA ASP A 289 -11.99 -15.79 5.90
C ASP A 289 -12.67 -16.75 4.93
N ASP A 290 -13.88 -17.18 5.29
CA ASP A 290 -14.73 -17.98 4.40
C ASP A 290 -15.18 -17.21 3.15
N ASN A 291 -15.17 -15.88 3.19
CA ASN A 291 -15.51 -14.97 2.08
C ASN A 291 -14.33 -14.70 1.13
N LYS A 292 -13.51 -15.70 0.87
CA LYS A 292 -12.43 -15.59 -0.12
C LYS A 292 -12.87 -16.05 -1.50
N PRO A 293 -12.21 -15.58 -2.57
CA PRO A 293 -12.50 -16.04 -3.93
C PRO A 293 -12.35 -17.55 -4.08
N SER A 294 -13.15 -18.15 -4.96
CA SER A 294 -13.10 -19.59 -5.19
C SER A 294 -11.71 -20.04 -5.64
N ALA A 295 -11.26 -21.19 -5.14
CA ALA A 295 -9.97 -21.79 -5.50
C ALA A 295 -9.78 -21.94 -7.03
N GLY A 296 -10.85 -22.30 -7.76
CA GLY A 296 -10.81 -22.44 -9.21
C GLY A 296 -10.53 -21.12 -9.93
N TRP A 297 -11.10 -20.00 -9.47
CA TRP A 297 -10.82 -18.69 -10.03
C TRP A 297 -9.40 -18.22 -9.68
N LEU A 298 -8.96 -18.41 -8.44
CA LEU A 298 -7.59 -18.08 -8.04
C LEU A 298 -6.55 -18.86 -8.86
N ASP A 299 -6.80 -20.14 -9.12
CA ASP A 299 -5.92 -20.96 -9.95
C ASP A 299 -5.94 -20.54 -11.42
N GLN A 300 -7.09 -20.12 -11.96
CA GLN A 300 -7.17 -19.52 -13.28
C GLN A 300 -6.32 -18.24 -13.37
N MET A 301 -6.43 -17.33 -12.38
CA MET A 301 -5.66 -16.08 -12.36
C MET A 301 -4.15 -16.37 -12.22
N ARG A 302 -3.76 -17.34 -11.41
CA ARG A 302 -2.37 -17.80 -11.31
C ARG A 302 -1.83 -18.23 -12.67
N ARG A 303 -2.59 -19.06 -13.41
CA ARG A 303 -2.18 -19.48 -14.76
C ARG A 303 -2.03 -18.32 -15.74
N GLN A 304 -2.92 -17.32 -15.66
CA GLN A 304 -2.82 -16.11 -16.48
C GLN A 304 -1.53 -15.32 -16.17
N MET A 305 -1.23 -15.08 -14.88
CA MET A 305 0.01 -14.42 -14.47
C MET A 305 1.25 -15.19 -14.93
N GLN A 306 1.24 -16.53 -14.80
CA GLN A 306 2.34 -17.38 -15.25
C GLN A 306 2.55 -17.30 -16.76
N THR A 307 1.47 -17.33 -17.55
CA THR A 307 1.55 -17.19 -19.01
C THR A 307 2.09 -15.82 -19.41
N LEU A 308 1.55 -14.74 -18.83
CA LEU A 308 2.02 -13.38 -19.07
C LEU A 308 3.49 -13.20 -18.64
N GLY A 309 3.86 -13.77 -17.49
CA GLY A 309 5.24 -13.78 -17.02
C GLY A 309 6.21 -14.44 -17.99
N ASN A 310 5.83 -15.58 -18.58
CA ASN A 310 6.61 -16.28 -19.59
C ASN A 310 6.72 -15.45 -20.89
N GLU A 311 5.63 -14.81 -21.32
CA GLU A 311 5.61 -13.94 -22.51
C GLU A 311 6.47 -12.68 -22.32
N LEU A 312 6.45 -12.08 -21.15
CA LEU A 312 7.31 -10.95 -20.76
C LEU A 312 8.79 -11.36 -20.65
N GLY A 313 9.07 -12.63 -20.37
CA GLY A 313 10.43 -13.16 -20.25
C GLY A 313 11.29 -12.39 -19.26
N ALA A 314 12.44 -11.90 -19.72
CA ALA A 314 13.38 -11.16 -18.85
C ALA A 314 12.84 -9.81 -18.35
N GLN A 315 11.72 -9.32 -18.87
CA GLN A 315 11.05 -8.08 -18.44
C GLN A 315 10.09 -8.33 -17.25
N SER A 316 9.79 -9.62 -16.99
CA SER A 316 8.79 -10.01 -16.01
C SER A 316 9.25 -9.81 -14.57
N ALA A 317 8.41 -9.18 -13.76
CA ALA A 317 8.49 -9.21 -12.32
C ALA A 317 7.60 -10.31 -11.69
N PHE A 318 6.73 -10.98 -12.46
CA PHE A 318 5.93 -12.10 -11.95
C PHE A 318 6.83 -13.26 -11.51
N ALA A 319 6.46 -13.97 -10.46
CA ALA A 319 7.09 -15.23 -10.10
C ALA A 319 6.87 -16.27 -11.21
N GLU A 320 7.82 -17.18 -11.41
CA GLU A 320 7.66 -18.31 -12.34
C GLU A 320 6.45 -19.17 -11.96
N ASP A 321 6.27 -19.40 -10.66
CA ASP A 321 5.04 -19.93 -10.08
C ASP A 321 4.75 -19.19 -8.78
N ALA A 322 3.62 -18.48 -8.74
CA ALA A 322 3.21 -17.70 -7.58
C ALA A 322 2.99 -18.55 -6.31
N GLU A 323 2.77 -19.87 -6.45
CA GLU A 323 2.70 -20.78 -5.30
C GLU A 323 4.02 -20.87 -4.52
N THR A 324 5.15 -20.69 -5.19
CA THR A 324 6.47 -20.72 -4.51
C THR A 324 6.63 -19.59 -3.51
N LEU A 325 5.91 -18.48 -3.70
CA LEU A 325 5.91 -17.34 -2.76
C LEU A 325 5.38 -17.75 -1.38
N PHE A 326 4.39 -18.67 -1.33
CA PHE A 326 3.90 -19.16 -0.03
C PHE A 326 4.95 -19.99 0.69
N LEU A 327 5.69 -20.85 -0.03
CA LEU A 327 6.76 -21.64 0.58
C LEU A 327 7.84 -20.75 1.19
N ILE A 328 8.21 -19.67 0.49
CA ILE A 328 9.19 -18.69 0.99
C ILE A 328 8.61 -17.94 2.20
N ALA A 329 7.37 -17.46 2.10
CA ALA A 329 6.71 -16.74 3.18
C ALA A 329 6.55 -17.60 4.44
N ASP A 330 6.12 -18.85 4.30
CA ASP A 330 5.91 -19.78 5.41
C ASP A 330 7.22 -20.12 6.14
N SER A 331 8.34 -20.12 5.43
CA SER A 331 9.66 -20.39 6.04
C SER A 331 10.09 -19.30 7.03
N ALA A 332 9.69 -18.04 6.81
CA ALA A 332 10.11 -16.90 7.62
C ALA A 332 8.99 -16.29 8.47
N LEU A 333 7.76 -16.25 7.95
CA LEU A 333 6.62 -15.56 8.52
C LEU A 333 5.36 -16.45 8.55
N PRO A 334 5.41 -17.66 9.16
CA PRO A 334 4.30 -18.63 9.05
C PRO A 334 2.99 -18.16 9.69
N ASN A 335 3.09 -17.30 10.71
CA ASN A 335 1.94 -16.85 11.50
C ASN A 335 1.71 -15.31 11.40
N PHE A 336 2.33 -14.66 10.44
CA PHE A 336 2.12 -13.24 10.23
C PHE A 336 0.87 -13.04 9.39
N SER A 337 -0.20 -12.54 9.98
CA SER A 337 -1.47 -12.33 9.30
C SER A 337 -1.71 -10.85 8.98
N GLY A 338 -2.36 -10.62 7.86
CA GLY A 338 -2.79 -9.31 7.38
C GLY A 338 -1.71 -8.51 6.67
N GLY A 339 -2.18 -7.59 5.84
CA GLY A 339 -1.33 -6.76 5.02
C GLY A 339 -0.53 -7.52 3.97
N ASN A 340 0.52 -6.90 3.48
CA ASN A 340 1.34 -7.44 2.40
C ASN A 340 2.74 -7.91 2.84
N GLY A 341 3.02 -8.01 4.14
CA GLY A 341 4.35 -8.33 4.68
C GLY A 341 4.88 -9.69 4.21
N ARG A 342 4.05 -10.74 4.25
CA ARG A 342 4.41 -12.08 3.76
C ARG A 342 4.75 -12.07 2.28
N TYR A 343 3.93 -11.41 1.47
CA TYR A 343 4.18 -11.24 0.05
C TYR A 343 5.49 -10.47 -0.21
N ARG A 344 5.70 -9.33 0.45
CA ARG A 344 6.91 -8.50 0.29
C ARG A 344 8.18 -9.28 0.59
N TYR A 345 8.20 -10.04 1.70
CA TYR A 345 9.33 -10.90 2.03
C TYR A 345 9.59 -11.92 0.92
N ALA A 346 8.57 -12.71 0.57
CA ALA A 346 8.69 -13.76 -0.42
C ALA A 346 9.12 -13.22 -1.79
N LYS A 347 8.54 -12.08 -2.20
CA LYS A 347 8.83 -11.45 -3.48
C LYS A 347 10.24 -10.88 -3.56
N ALA A 348 10.73 -10.28 -2.49
CA ALA A 348 12.11 -9.79 -2.44
C ALA A 348 13.10 -10.95 -2.56
N VAL A 349 12.89 -12.04 -1.83
CA VAL A 349 13.73 -13.25 -1.89
C VAL A 349 13.66 -13.87 -3.30
N GLU A 350 12.48 -14.03 -3.86
CA GLU A 350 12.29 -14.60 -5.22
C GLU A 350 13.01 -13.76 -6.28
N LEU A 351 12.76 -12.45 -6.32
CA LEU A 351 13.38 -11.55 -7.29
C LEU A 351 14.89 -11.45 -7.11
N SER A 352 15.41 -11.58 -5.89
CA SER A 352 16.86 -11.55 -5.64
C SER A 352 17.62 -12.66 -6.37
N GLY A 353 16.95 -13.76 -6.71
CA GLY A 353 17.54 -14.86 -7.46
C GLY A 353 17.80 -14.57 -8.94
N ARG A 354 17.20 -13.49 -9.48
CA ARG A 354 17.23 -13.18 -10.92
C ARG A 354 17.45 -11.70 -11.24
N THR A 355 17.81 -10.89 -10.24
CA THR A 355 18.14 -9.46 -10.39
C THR A 355 19.54 -9.16 -9.85
N ASN A 356 20.07 -8.01 -10.21
CA ASN A 356 21.39 -7.57 -9.75
C ASN A 356 21.34 -6.93 -8.37
N ALA A 357 20.19 -6.30 -8.03
CA ALA A 357 19.95 -5.67 -6.75
C ALA A 357 18.46 -5.74 -6.38
N VAL A 358 18.18 -5.66 -5.09
CA VAL A 358 16.81 -5.54 -4.57
C VAL A 358 16.69 -4.21 -3.83
N LEU A 359 15.70 -3.42 -4.20
CA LEU A 359 15.27 -2.23 -3.47
C LEU A 359 13.97 -2.53 -2.73
N THR A 360 13.96 -2.37 -1.42
CA THR A 360 12.71 -2.39 -0.66
C THR A 360 12.27 -0.95 -0.38
N LEU A 361 11.02 -0.63 -0.73
CA LEU A 361 10.45 0.71 -0.57
C LEU A 361 9.38 0.67 0.50
N ALA A 362 9.59 1.43 1.56
CA ALA A 362 8.67 1.49 2.68
C ALA A 362 8.58 2.91 3.24
N PRO A 363 7.42 3.32 3.77
CA PRO A 363 7.35 4.54 4.57
C PRO A 363 8.30 4.46 5.75
N ARG A 364 8.89 5.60 6.13
CA ARG A 364 9.72 5.68 7.34
C ARG A 364 8.91 5.19 8.55
N TYR A 365 9.55 4.40 9.40
CA TYR A 365 8.95 3.80 10.62
C TYR A 365 7.84 2.78 10.36
N GLU A 366 7.68 2.27 9.15
CA GLU A 366 6.70 1.23 8.88
C GLU A 366 7.05 -0.06 9.63
N ASN A 367 6.12 -0.53 10.45
CA ASN A 367 6.32 -1.74 11.27
C ASN A 367 6.62 -2.97 10.44
N THR A 368 5.95 -3.14 9.30
CA THR A 368 6.16 -4.29 8.41
C THR A 368 7.59 -4.31 7.88
N ALA A 369 8.15 -3.17 7.41
CA ALA A 369 9.53 -3.10 6.95
C ALA A 369 10.52 -3.49 8.06
N MET A 370 10.31 -3.02 9.29
CA MET A 370 11.12 -3.37 10.46
C MET A 370 11.03 -4.87 10.77
N ILE A 371 9.85 -5.48 10.69
CA ILE A 371 9.67 -6.92 10.92
C ILE A 371 10.41 -7.72 9.84
N LEU A 372 10.36 -7.31 8.58
CA LEU A 372 11.05 -7.99 7.48
C LEU A 372 12.57 -7.97 7.70
N ASP A 373 13.12 -6.85 8.14
CA ASP A 373 14.53 -6.71 8.48
C ASP A 373 14.91 -7.63 9.67
N MET A 374 14.14 -7.58 10.75
CA MET A 374 14.31 -8.44 11.93
C MET A 374 14.21 -9.95 11.59
N ARG A 375 13.50 -10.32 10.54
CA ARG A 375 13.38 -11.70 10.03
C ARG A 375 14.47 -12.08 9.04
N GLY A 376 15.52 -11.26 8.93
CA GLY A 376 16.70 -11.58 8.14
C GLY A 376 16.45 -11.51 6.63
N LEU A 377 15.60 -10.60 6.15
CA LEU A 377 15.36 -10.43 4.72
C LEU A 377 16.67 -10.19 3.96
N HIS A 378 17.56 -9.41 4.53
CA HIS A 378 18.88 -9.13 3.95
C HIS A 378 19.68 -10.42 3.71
N ASP A 379 19.68 -11.34 4.69
CA ASP A 379 20.44 -12.59 4.61
C ASP A 379 19.76 -13.63 3.69
N ALA A 380 18.45 -13.52 3.52
CA ALA A 380 17.68 -14.41 2.65
C ALA A 380 17.80 -14.05 1.16
N CYS A 381 18.08 -12.79 0.84
CA CYS A 381 18.26 -12.33 -0.53
C CYS A 381 19.62 -12.76 -1.10
N ARG A 382 19.61 -13.28 -2.33
CA ARG A 382 20.85 -13.64 -3.06
C ARG A 382 21.55 -12.43 -3.67
N ALA A 383 20.78 -11.46 -4.18
CA ALA A 383 21.30 -10.19 -4.62
C ALA A 383 21.39 -9.20 -3.45
N PRO A 384 22.32 -8.24 -3.50
CA PRO A 384 22.41 -7.16 -2.52
C PRO A 384 21.07 -6.44 -2.36
N LEU A 385 20.71 -6.10 -1.10
CA LEU A 385 19.47 -5.42 -0.75
C LEU A 385 19.74 -4.02 -0.22
N PHE A 386 18.98 -3.04 -0.69
CA PHE A 386 18.98 -1.67 -0.19
C PHE A 386 17.59 -1.25 0.23
N GLN A 387 17.45 -0.79 1.45
CA GLN A 387 16.18 -0.32 1.99
C GLN A 387 16.01 1.18 1.77
N LEU A 388 14.96 1.55 1.04
CA LEU A 388 14.52 2.92 0.81
C LEU A 388 13.44 3.27 1.83
N SER A 389 13.81 4.08 2.82
CA SER A 389 12.87 4.63 3.80
C SER A 389 12.33 5.96 3.29
N LEU A 390 11.05 6.00 2.95
CA LEU A 390 10.41 7.13 2.26
C LEU A 390 9.70 8.05 3.26
N ASP A 391 10.01 9.34 3.23
CA ASP A 391 9.33 10.39 4.00
C ASP A 391 9.31 11.74 3.26
N ASN A 392 9.35 11.73 1.95
CA ASN A 392 9.43 12.91 1.06
C ASN A 392 10.66 13.82 1.29
N ASP A 393 11.70 13.27 1.90
CA ASP A 393 12.98 13.95 2.15
C ASP A 393 14.12 13.32 1.35
N TRP A 394 13.82 12.85 0.15
CA TRP A 394 14.80 12.24 -0.74
C TRP A 394 15.74 13.30 -1.29
N ASP A 395 16.91 13.40 -0.68
CA ASP A 395 17.92 14.41 -0.97
C ASP A 395 19.11 13.84 -1.79
N GLU A 396 20.06 14.69 -2.11
CA GLU A 396 21.27 14.30 -2.85
C GLU A 396 22.14 13.29 -2.08
N THR A 397 22.10 13.30 -0.76
CA THR A 397 22.79 12.33 0.09
C THR A 397 22.19 10.94 -0.06
N ALA A 398 20.86 10.84 -0.05
CA ALA A 398 20.13 9.59 -0.28
C ALA A 398 20.42 9.04 -1.69
N TRP A 399 20.43 9.92 -2.71
CA TRP A 399 20.83 9.57 -4.07
C TRP A 399 22.27 9.07 -4.15
N SER A 400 23.22 9.75 -3.51
CA SER A 400 24.63 9.35 -3.48
C SER A 400 24.79 7.96 -2.85
N ARG A 401 24.09 7.67 -1.78
CA ARG A 401 24.08 6.34 -1.13
C ARG A 401 23.53 5.26 -2.03
N LEU A 402 22.40 5.49 -2.70
CA LEU A 402 21.80 4.54 -3.64
C LEU A 402 22.75 4.29 -4.83
N ARG A 403 23.31 5.33 -5.44
CA ARG A 403 24.26 5.18 -6.56
C ARG A 403 25.53 4.44 -6.12
N SER A 404 26.05 4.73 -4.93
CA SER A 404 27.18 3.99 -4.39
C SER A 404 26.85 2.51 -4.20
N PHE A 405 25.69 2.20 -3.63
CA PHE A 405 25.24 0.82 -3.52
C PHE A 405 25.16 0.14 -4.89
N LEU A 406 24.46 0.75 -5.84
CA LEU A 406 24.30 0.20 -7.18
C LEU A 406 25.63 0.06 -7.95
N TYR A 407 26.63 0.88 -7.65
CA TYR A 407 27.96 0.77 -8.28
C TYR A 407 28.63 -0.57 -7.96
N TYR A 408 28.37 -1.14 -6.79
CA TYR A 408 28.94 -2.42 -6.35
C TYR A 408 28.04 -3.64 -6.66
N CYS A 409 26.86 -3.45 -7.26
CA CYS A 409 25.96 -4.49 -7.74
C CYS A 409 26.18 -4.72 -9.24
#